data_de2ecec13c214aa2f106697d9adff0c2
#
_entry.id   de2ecec13c214aa2f106697d9adff0c2
#
_cell.length_a   1.000
_cell.length_b   1.000
_cell.length_c   1.000
_cell.angle_alpha   90.00
_cell.angle_beta   90.00
_cell.angle_gamma   90.00
#
_symmetry.space_group_name_H-M   'P 1'
#
loop_
_entity.id
_entity.type
_entity.pdbx_description
1 polymer ?
#
loop_
_entity_poly.entity_id
_entity_poly.type
_entity_poly.pdbx_seq_one_letter_code
_entity_poly.pdbx_strand_id
1 'polypeptide(L)'
;LYLTYHSVVDTLLVMTSVLGALAGGAIFQWLFGFNFSVAVWVGYIACFGMAVETGVVMLVYLREAIEERGGLARITSIADLRQAILEGAVHRLRPKLLTEGAAILSIAPMLWATGVGAEVIRPMAAPVLGGLLVADEVIDVFLPVLYFAVQKARWSKLVHSHPHRASTMVQGQVPATLG
;
A
#
# COMPACT_ATOMS: atom_id res chain seq x y z
N LEU A 1 -5.31 3.33 13.68
CA LEU A 1 -5.21 3.95 12.36
C LEU A 1 -5.81 5.36 12.35
N TYR A 2 -7.09 5.52 12.70
CA TYR A 2 -7.73 6.85 12.70
C TYR A 2 -7.04 7.83 13.66
N LEU A 3 -6.66 7.41 14.86
CA LEU A 3 -5.95 8.24 15.84
C LEU A 3 -4.56 8.69 15.37
N THR A 4 -3.92 7.89 14.51
CA THR A 4 -2.58 8.17 13.99
C THR A 4 -2.63 9.13 12.80
N TYR A 5 -3.59 8.96 11.91
CA TYR A 5 -3.63 9.71 10.65
C TYR A 5 -4.59 10.89 10.67
N HIS A 6 -5.53 10.96 11.63
CA HIS A 6 -6.60 11.96 11.70
C HIS A 6 -7.36 12.14 10.36
N SER A 7 -7.37 11.11 9.52
CA SER A 7 -7.98 11.12 8.18
C SER A 7 -8.74 9.82 7.96
N VAL A 8 -10.06 9.93 7.82
CA VAL A 8 -10.93 8.78 7.50
C VAL A 8 -10.57 8.19 6.14
N VAL A 9 -10.19 9.03 5.18
CA VAL A 9 -9.85 8.61 3.82
C VAL A 9 -8.59 7.73 3.82
N ASP A 10 -7.56 8.12 4.57
CA ASP A 10 -6.32 7.38 4.66
C ASP A 10 -6.53 6.04 5.39
N THR A 11 -7.41 6.02 6.40
CA THR A 11 -7.84 4.78 7.07
C THR A 11 -8.58 3.84 6.12
N LEU A 12 -9.48 4.36 5.29
CA LEU A 12 -10.20 3.58 4.30
C LEU A 12 -9.27 3.02 3.21
N LEU A 13 -8.25 3.77 2.79
CA LEU A 13 -7.24 3.30 1.86
C LEU A 13 -6.49 2.08 2.40
N VAL A 14 -6.07 2.14 3.67
CA VAL A 14 -5.42 0.99 4.33
C VAL A 14 -6.39 -0.18 4.47
N MET A 15 -7.67 0.07 4.79
CA MET A 15 -8.66 -1.02 4.87
C MET A 15 -8.90 -1.71 3.52
N THR A 16 -8.76 -1.01 2.41
CA THR A 16 -8.86 -1.61 1.07
C THR A 16 -7.76 -2.65 0.84
N SER A 17 -6.56 -2.45 1.41
CA SER A 17 -5.46 -3.43 1.31
C SER A 17 -5.79 -4.76 1.96
N VAL A 18 -6.54 -4.72 3.06
CA VAL A 18 -6.98 -5.92 3.79
C VAL A 18 -7.89 -6.80 2.93
N LEU A 19 -8.77 -6.19 2.14
CA LEU A 19 -9.65 -6.94 1.22
C LEU A 19 -8.84 -7.70 0.17
N GLY A 20 -7.76 -7.10 -0.35
CA GLY A 20 -6.83 -7.77 -1.26
C GLY A 20 -6.15 -8.99 -0.61
N ALA A 21 -5.70 -8.82 0.64
CA ALA A 21 -5.07 -9.89 1.42
C ALA A 21 -6.01 -11.08 1.66
N LEU A 22 -7.23 -10.78 2.07
CA LEU A 22 -8.24 -11.83 2.30
C LEU A 22 -8.58 -12.57 1.01
N ALA A 23 -8.68 -11.87 -0.11
CA ALA A 23 -8.91 -12.47 -1.42
C ALA A 23 -7.75 -13.39 -1.82
N GLY A 24 -6.49 -12.97 -1.64
CA GLY A 24 -5.32 -13.79 -1.89
C GLY A 24 -5.27 -15.05 -1.03
N GLY A 25 -5.57 -14.89 0.27
CA GLY A 25 -5.68 -16.02 1.19
C GLY A 25 -6.74 -17.02 0.78
N ALA A 26 -7.93 -16.54 0.35
CA ALA A 26 -9.02 -17.38 -0.11
C ALA A 26 -8.67 -18.16 -1.40
N ILE A 27 -7.97 -17.52 -2.34
CA ILE A 27 -7.51 -18.18 -3.57
C ILE A 27 -6.57 -19.33 -3.24
N PHE A 28 -5.60 -19.13 -2.35
CA PHE A 28 -4.64 -20.18 -1.98
C PHE A 28 -5.29 -21.28 -1.15
N GLN A 29 -6.18 -20.94 -0.23
CA GLN A 29 -6.95 -21.92 0.51
C GLN A 29 -7.75 -22.85 -0.43
N TRP A 30 -8.42 -22.26 -1.43
CA TRP A 30 -9.18 -23.00 -2.43
C TRP A 30 -8.28 -23.86 -3.33
N LEU A 31 -7.15 -23.29 -3.78
CA LEU A 31 -6.19 -23.96 -4.67
C LEU A 31 -5.59 -25.22 -4.02
N PHE A 32 -5.30 -25.16 -2.73
CA PHE A 32 -4.77 -26.29 -1.96
C PHE A 32 -5.86 -27.22 -1.39
N GLY A 33 -7.14 -26.88 -1.60
CA GLY A 33 -8.26 -27.71 -1.18
C GLY A 33 -8.47 -27.80 0.34
N PHE A 34 -8.00 -26.80 1.11
CA PHE A 34 -8.17 -26.80 2.56
C PHE A 34 -9.57 -26.33 2.96
N ASN A 35 -10.25 -27.16 3.76
CA ASN A 35 -11.52 -26.78 4.37
C ASN A 35 -11.33 -25.75 5.47
N PHE A 36 -12.36 -24.95 5.74
CA PHE A 36 -12.34 -24.01 6.85
C PHE A 36 -12.13 -24.73 8.17
N SER A 37 -11.11 -24.35 8.90
CA SER A 37 -10.73 -24.90 10.19
C SER A 37 -10.18 -23.78 11.09
N VAL A 38 -10.01 -24.07 12.38
CA VAL A 38 -9.39 -23.12 13.32
C VAL A 38 -7.99 -22.70 12.83
N ALA A 39 -7.22 -23.63 12.27
CA ALA A 39 -5.90 -23.36 11.72
C ALA A 39 -5.95 -22.35 10.56
N VAL A 40 -6.91 -22.50 9.66
CA VAL A 40 -7.13 -21.54 8.55
C VAL A 40 -7.49 -20.15 9.08
N TRP A 41 -8.33 -20.04 10.11
CA TRP A 41 -8.68 -18.77 10.73
C TRP A 41 -7.46 -18.07 11.34
N VAL A 42 -6.58 -18.82 12.01
CA VAL A 42 -5.31 -18.26 12.53
C VAL A 42 -4.46 -17.73 11.40
N GLY A 43 -4.39 -18.43 10.26
CA GLY A 43 -3.71 -17.95 9.05
C GLY A 43 -4.30 -16.63 8.53
N TYR A 44 -5.63 -16.50 8.49
CA TYR A 44 -6.28 -15.24 8.09
C TYR A 44 -6.02 -14.09 9.05
N ILE A 45 -5.97 -14.34 10.36
CA ILE A 45 -5.64 -13.32 11.36
C ILE A 45 -4.21 -12.80 11.12
N ALA A 46 -3.26 -13.69 10.89
CA ALA A 46 -1.88 -13.32 10.56
C ALA A 46 -1.81 -12.52 9.24
N CYS A 47 -2.50 -12.98 8.20
CA CYS A 47 -2.62 -12.30 6.92
C CYS A 47 -3.20 -10.88 7.05
N PHE A 48 -4.24 -10.71 7.87
CA PHE A 48 -4.83 -9.41 8.18
C PHE A 48 -3.80 -8.46 8.83
N GLY A 49 -3.07 -8.95 9.83
CA GLY A 49 -2.04 -8.15 10.53
C GLY A 49 -0.97 -7.64 9.56
N MET A 50 -0.47 -8.52 8.71
CA MET A 50 0.56 -8.19 7.71
C MET A 50 0.05 -7.22 6.64
N ALA A 51 -1.19 -7.38 6.17
CA ALA A 51 -1.79 -6.46 5.20
C ALA A 51 -1.97 -5.05 5.78
N VAL A 52 -2.39 -4.93 7.04
CA VAL A 52 -2.50 -3.64 7.72
C VAL A 52 -1.13 -2.99 7.87
N GLU A 53 -0.12 -3.74 8.32
CA GLU A 53 1.25 -3.25 8.45
C GLU A 53 1.78 -2.74 7.11
N THR A 54 1.65 -3.53 6.04
CA THR A 54 2.07 -3.17 4.69
C THR A 54 1.38 -1.91 4.19
N GLY A 55 0.06 -1.82 4.35
CA GLY A 55 -0.72 -0.65 3.93
C GLY A 55 -0.35 0.62 4.69
N VAL A 56 -0.12 0.52 6.02
CA VAL A 56 0.28 1.64 6.87
C VAL A 56 1.65 2.17 6.47
N VAL A 57 2.63 1.28 6.32
CA VAL A 57 4.00 1.68 5.94
C VAL A 57 4.01 2.30 4.54
N MET A 58 3.29 1.75 3.56
CA MET A 58 3.17 2.36 2.23
C MET A 58 2.61 3.79 2.32
N LEU A 59 1.56 3.99 3.10
CA LEU A 59 0.95 5.30 3.26
C LEU A 59 1.91 6.32 3.89
N VAL A 60 2.74 5.90 4.85
CA VAL A 60 3.78 6.75 5.46
C VAL A 60 4.77 7.24 4.41
N TYR A 61 5.33 6.33 3.60
CA TYR A 61 6.28 6.71 2.54
C TYR A 61 5.66 7.64 1.48
N LEU A 62 4.40 7.41 1.12
CA LEU A 62 3.69 8.28 0.17
C LEU A 62 3.44 9.69 0.74
N ARG A 63 3.17 9.80 2.05
CA ARG A 63 3.01 11.09 2.73
C ARG A 63 4.35 11.82 2.83
N GLU A 64 5.39 11.12 3.27
CA GLU A 64 6.74 11.66 3.40
C GLU A 64 7.25 12.22 2.07
N ALA A 65 7.07 11.51 0.96
CA ALA A 65 7.44 11.97 -0.38
C ALA A 65 6.73 13.26 -0.82
N ILE A 66 5.48 13.48 -0.37
CA ILE A 66 4.78 14.75 -0.60
C ILE A 66 5.29 15.84 0.35
N GLU A 67 5.57 15.53 1.60
CA GLU A 67 6.06 16.46 2.61
C GLU A 67 7.49 16.95 2.28
N GLU A 68 8.37 16.10 1.79
CA GLU A 68 9.71 16.45 1.31
C GLU A 68 9.69 17.51 0.20
N ARG A 69 8.64 17.53 -0.63
CA ARG A 69 8.41 18.55 -1.66
C ARG A 69 7.74 19.83 -1.12
N GLY A 70 7.62 19.93 0.20
CA GLY A 70 7.01 21.09 0.87
C GLY A 70 5.48 21.02 0.99
N GLY A 71 4.92 19.81 0.89
CA GLY A 71 3.50 19.52 1.06
C GLY A 71 2.66 19.83 -0.19
N LEU A 72 1.39 19.42 -0.13
CA LEU A 72 0.45 19.53 -1.27
C LEU A 72 0.27 20.96 -1.80
N ALA A 73 0.46 21.97 -0.93
CA ALA A 73 0.32 23.38 -1.28
C ALA A 73 1.49 23.93 -2.15
N ARG A 74 2.64 23.25 -2.15
CA ARG A 74 3.81 23.64 -2.97
C ARG A 74 3.93 22.87 -4.27
N ILE A 75 3.12 21.82 -4.46
CA ILE A 75 3.09 21.06 -5.70
C ILE A 75 2.50 21.93 -6.81
N THR A 76 3.30 22.17 -7.86
CA THR A 76 2.98 23.09 -8.94
C THR A 76 2.16 22.47 -10.05
N SER A 77 2.24 21.15 -10.23
CA SER A 77 1.55 20.45 -11.30
C SER A 77 1.08 19.04 -10.90
N ILE A 78 0.11 18.51 -11.65
CA ILE A 78 -0.34 17.10 -11.49
C ILE A 78 0.82 16.13 -11.83
N ALA A 79 1.69 16.49 -12.74
CA ALA A 79 2.86 15.68 -13.09
C ALA A 79 3.85 15.59 -11.91
N ASP A 80 4.08 16.69 -11.20
CA ASP A 80 4.93 16.74 -10.02
C ASP A 80 4.34 15.94 -8.86
N LEU A 81 3.01 16.01 -8.65
CA LEU A 81 2.31 15.17 -7.67
C LEU A 81 2.47 13.68 -7.99
N ARG A 82 2.31 13.32 -9.27
CA ARG A 82 2.47 11.94 -9.72
C ARG A 82 3.89 11.44 -9.48
N GLN A 83 4.88 12.26 -9.78
CA GLN A 83 6.29 11.92 -9.60
C GLN A 83 6.62 11.73 -8.11
N ALA A 84 6.13 12.60 -7.22
CA ALA A 84 6.31 12.47 -5.78
C ALA A 84 5.78 11.12 -5.26
N ILE A 85 4.58 10.74 -5.67
CA ILE A 85 3.95 9.48 -5.27
C ILE A 85 4.70 8.27 -5.83
N LEU A 86 5.18 8.33 -7.08
CA LEU A 86 5.98 7.26 -7.67
C LEU A 86 7.33 7.08 -6.95
N GLU A 87 8.00 8.17 -6.61
CA GLU A 87 9.26 8.13 -5.85
C GLU A 87 9.05 7.51 -4.47
N GLY A 88 8.01 7.92 -3.73
CA GLY A 88 7.67 7.33 -2.43
C GLY A 88 7.37 5.83 -2.51
N ALA A 89 6.63 5.40 -3.54
CA ALA A 89 6.34 3.98 -3.76
C ALA A 89 7.61 3.18 -4.09
N VAL A 90 8.46 3.69 -4.97
CA VAL A 90 9.71 3.00 -5.37
C VAL A 90 10.70 2.90 -4.21
N HIS A 91 10.83 3.94 -3.38
CA HIS A 91 11.72 3.90 -2.21
C HIS A 91 11.36 2.78 -1.24
N ARG A 92 10.08 2.44 -1.12
CA ARG A 92 9.63 1.36 -0.27
C ARG A 92 9.89 -0.03 -0.84
N LEU A 93 9.86 -0.22 -2.16
CA LEU A 93 9.96 -1.53 -2.78
C LEU A 93 11.25 -2.28 -2.38
N ARG A 94 12.38 -1.60 -2.25
CA ARG A 94 13.66 -2.23 -1.92
C ARG A 94 13.67 -2.96 -0.58
N PRO A 95 13.38 -2.30 0.58
CA PRO A 95 13.36 -2.99 1.87
C PRO A 95 12.23 -4.02 1.95
N LYS A 96 11.11 -3.76 1.27
CA LYS A 96 9.97 -4.65 1.25
C LYS A 96 10.29 -5.99 0.60
N LEU A 97 10.86 -6.00 -0.60
CA LEU A 97 11.20 -7.23 -1.33
C LEU A 97 12.09 -8.17 -0.53
N LEU A 98 12.98 -7.63 0.31
CA LEU A 98 13.83 -8.43 1.18
C LEU A 98 13.04 -9.09 2.32
N THR A 99 12.22 -8.33 3.03
CA THR A 99 11.43 -8.83 4.16
C THR A 99 10.36 -9.82 3.70
N GLU A 100 9.70 -9.50 2.62
CA GLU A 100 8.64 -10.32 2.03
C GLU A 100 9.19 -11.60 1.42
N GLY A 101 10.27 -11.52 0.65
CA GLY A 101 10.97 -12.67 0.13
C GLY A 101 11.45 -13.63 1.23
N ALA A 102 11.96 -13.09 2.34
CA ALA A 102 12.35 -13.88 3.50
C ALA A 102 11.13 -14.57 4.16
N ALA A 103 10.01 -13.85 4.30
CA ALA A 103 8.77 -14.40 4.86
C ALA A 103 8.19 -15.52 3.97
N ILE A 104 8.14 -15.31 2.66
CA ILE A 104 7.68 -16.32 1.68
C ILE A 104 8.56 -17.57 1.74
N LEU A 105 9.89 -17.41 1.73
CA LEU A 105 10.83 -18.53 1.80
C LEU A 105 10.72 -19.31 3.12
N SER A 106 10.36 -18.65 4.22
CA SER A 106 10.17 -19.33 5.51
C SER A 106 8.84 -20.08 5.60
N ILE A 107 7.78 -19.55 5.00
CA ILE A 107 6.42 -20.13 5.11
C ILE A 107 6.18 -21.16 3.98
N ALA A 108 6.75 -20.96 2.80
CA ALA A 108 6.52 -21.85 1.65
C ALA A 108 6.76 -23.34 1.96
N PRO A 109 7.86 -23.76 2.63
CA PRO A 109 8.08 -25.17 2.93
C PRO A 109 7.02 -25.77 3.84
N MET A 110 6.30 -24.95 4.65
CA MET A 110 5.24 -25.44 5.54
C MET A 110 4.05 -26.04 4.78
N LEU A 111 3.81 -25.63 3.55
CA LEU A 111 2.74 -26.19 2.70
C LEU A 111 2.97 -27.66 2.34
N TRP A 112 4.20 -28.12 2.32
CA TRP A 112 4.59 -29.50 2.03
C TRP A 112 5.03 -30.25 3.29
N ALA A 113 4.78 -29.70 4.48
CA ALA A 113 5.12 -30.36 5.74
C ALA A 113 4.43 -31.72 5.82
N THR A 114 5.14 -32.71 6.37
CA THR A 114 4.64 -34.09 6.59
C THR A 114 4.92 -34.49 8.05
N GLY A 115 4.13 -35.41 8.57
CA GLY A 115 4.29 -35.88 9.94
C GLY A 115 3.24 -35.28 10.90
N VAL A 116 3.45 -35.49 12.19
CA VAL A 116 2.54 -35.06 13.25
C VAL A 116 2.46 -33.52 13.28
N GLY A 117 1.26 -32.96 13.22
CA GLY A 117 1.02 -31.51 13.21
C GLY A 117 0.92 -30.90 11.81
N ALA A 118 1.24 -31.64 10.75
CA ALA A 118 1.13 -31.16 9.38
C ALA A 118 -0.31 -30.76 9.01
N GLU A 119 -1.30 -31.44 9.57
CA GLU A 119 -2.72 -31.16 9.42
C GLU A 119 -3.15 -29.78 9.97
N VAL A 120 -2.36 -29.19 10.84
CA VAL A 120 -2.58 -27.83 11.38
C VAL A 120 -1.73 -26.81 10.65
N ILE A 121 -0.46 -27.11 10.42
CA ILE A 121 0.54 -26.18 9.85
C ILE A 121 0.21 -25.86 8.39
N ARG A 122 -0.13 -26.86 7.57
CA ARG A 122 -0.42 -26.65 6.15
C ARG A 122 -1.64 -25.75 5.89
N PRO A 123 -2.82 -26.01 6.51
CA PRO A 123 -3.97 -25.15 6.33
C PRO A 123 -3.78 -23.72 6.86
N MET A 124 -2.93 -23.54 7.89
CA MET A 124 -2.59 -22.22 8.42
C MET A 124 -1.67 -21.44 7.48
N ALA A 125 -0.69 -22.11 6.87
CA ALA A 125 0.28 -21.49 5.99
C ALA A 125 -0.31 -21.03 4.65
N ALA A 126 -1.34 -21.72 4.14
CA ALA A 126 -1.94 -21.43 2.84
C ALA A 126 -2.51 -19.99 2.73
N PRO A 127 -3.42 -19.53 3.63
CA PRO A 127 -3.93 -18.18 3.55
C PRO A 127 -2.86 -17.12 3.81
N VAL A 128 -1.86 -17.40 4.64
CA VAL A 128 -0.75 -16.45 4.89
C VAL A 128 0.08 -16.28 3.62
N LEU A 129 0.46 -17.37 2.97
CA LEU A 129 1.26 -17.32 1.75
C LEU A 129 0.47 -16.67 0.60
N GLY A 130 -0.80 -17.02 0.46
CA GLY A 130 -1.69 -16.42 -0.54
C GLY A 130 -1.90 -14.94 -0.31
N GLY A 131 -2.06 -14.53 0.96
CA GLY A 131 -2.15 -13.13 1.34
C GLY A 131 -0.87 -12.37 1.00
N LEU A 132 0.30 -12.90 1.34
CA LEU A 132 1.59 -12.29 0.99
C LEU A 132 1.76 -12.12 -0.53
N LEU A 133 1.56 -13.18 -1.30
CA LEU A 133 1.82 -13.15 -2.74
C LEU A 133 0.82 -12.29 -3.53
N VAL A 134 -0.46 -12.27 -3.13
CA VAL A 134 -1.50 -11.57 -3.90
C VAL A 134 -1.75 -10.17 -3.33
N ALA A 135 -1.83 -10.06 -2.01
CA ALA A 135 -2.15 -8.78 -1.39
C ALA A 135 -1.06 -7.75 -1.57
N ASP A 136 0.18 -8.16 -1.43
CA ASP A 136 1.30 -7.24 -1.49
C ASP A 136 1.50 -6.67 -2.88
N GLU A 137 1.38 -7.49 -3.93
CA GLU A 137 1.41 -7.00 -5.31
C GLU A 137 0.24 -6.03 -5.59
N VAL A 138 -0.96 -6.36 -5.09
CA VAL A 138 -2.13 -5.49 -5.25
C VAL A 138 -1.95 -4.20 -4.46
N ILE A 139 -1.43 -4.25 -3.24
CA ILE A 139 -1.22 -3.06 -2.40
C ILE A 139 -0.18 -2.14 -3.03
N ASP A 140 0.92 -2.67 -3.55
CA ASP A 140 2.02 -1.88 -4.11
C ASP A 140 1.62 -1.11 -5.37
N VAL A 141 0.66 -1.61 -6.13
CA VAL A 141 0.14 -0.92 -7.33
C VAL A 141 -1.11 -0.12 -6.99
N PHE A 142 -2.04 -0.72 -6.27
CA PHE A 142 -3.38 -0.15 -6.08
C PHE A 142 -3.41 1.00 -5.07
N LEU A 143 -2.66 0.88 -3.97
CA LEU A 143 -2.63 1.92 -2.94
C LEU A 143 -2.04 3.24 -3.43
N PRO A 144 -0.89 3.29 -4.15
CA PRO A 144 -0.38 4.53 -4.74
C PRO A 144 -1.34 5.17 -5.74
N VAL A 145 -2.05 4.35 -6.55
CA VAL A 145 -3.03 4.84 -7.52
C VAL A 145 -4.24 5.47 -6.83
N LEU A 146 -4.79 4.80 -5.82
CA LEU A 146 -5.89 5.36 -5.03
C LEU A 146 -5.46 6.61 -4.26
N TYR A 147 -4.28 6.59 -3.66
CA TYR A 147 -3.72 7.74 -2.96
C TYR A 147 -3.54 8.93 -3.90
N PHE A 148 -3.02 8.69 -5.12
CA PHE A 148 -2.93 9.72 -6.15
C PHE A 148 -4.30 10.30 -6.51
N ALA A 149 -5.32 9.46 -6.71
CA ALA A 149 -6.68 9.93 -7.01
C ALA A 149 -7.25 10.83 -5.91
N VAL A 150 -7.04 10.45 -4.65
CA VAL A 150 -7.47 11.24 -3.48
C VAL A 150 -6.70 12.56 -3.39
N GLN A 151 -5.38 12.53 -3.52
CA GLN A 151 -4.56 13.73 -3.42
C GLN A 151 -4.78 14.69 -4.60
N LYS A 152 -5.02 14.15 -5.80
CA LYS A 152 -5.44 14.95 -6.97
C LYS A 152 -6.75 15.68 -6.71
N ALA A 153 -7.74 14.99 -6.11
CA ALA A 153 -9.01 15.62 -5.75
C ALA A 153 -8.84 16.70 -4.67
N ARG A 154 -7.98 16.47 -3.68
CA ARG A 154 -7.64 17.48 -2.65
C ARG A 154 -6.89 18.67 -3.26
N TRP A 155 -5.92 18.43 -4.11
CA TRP A 155 -5.15 19.46 -4.81
C TRP A 155 -6.04 20.33 -5.71
N SER A 156 -6.94 19.72 -6.49
CA SER A 156 -7.86 20.47 -7.34
C SER A 156 -8.78 21.41 -6.54
N LYS A 157 -9.23 20.98 -5.35
CA LYS A 157 -10.01 21.84 -4.44
C LYS A 157 -9.18 23.02 -3.92
N LEU A 158 -7.92 22.81 -3.57
CA LEU A 158 -7.01 23.87 -3.11
C LEU A 158 -6.76 24.91 -4.20
N VAL A 159 -6.57 24.49 -5.44
CA VAL A 159 -6.36 25.39 -6.60
C VAL A 159 -7.61 26.22 -6.88
N HIS A 160 -8.82 25.62 -6.79
CA HIS A 160 -10.07 26.36 -7.02
C HIS A 160 -10.43 27.32 -5.87
N SER A 161 -10.01 27.03 -4.65
CA SER A 161 -10.29 27.91 -3.49
C SER A 161 -9.38 29.14 -3.41
N HIS A 162 -8.24 29.15 -4.14
CA HIS A 162 -7.30 30.28 -4.17
C HIS A 162 -6.86 30.65 -5.59
N PRO A 163 -7.74 31.22 -6.44
CA PRO A 163 -7.41 31.55 -7.83
C PRO A 163 -6.26 32.57 -7.97
N HIS A 164 -5.98 33.38 -6.95
CA HIS A 164 -4.87 34.34 -6.93
C HIS A 164 -3.46 33.68 -6.85
N ARG A 165 -3.35 32.43 -6.37
CA ARG A 165 -2.07 31.70 -6.34
C ARG A 165 -1.71 31.07 -7.69
N ALA A 166 -2.70 30.76 -8.51
CA ALA A 166 -2.48 30.17 -9.83
C ALA A 166 -1.77 31.16 -10.79
N SER A 167 -2.08 32.45 -10.68
CA SER A 167 -1.48 33.48 -11.52
C SER A 167 0.00 33.79 -11.17
N THR A 168 0.38 33.69 -9.90
CA THR A 168 1.78 33.89 -9.48
C THR A 168 2.69 32.71 -9.82
N MET A 169 2.16 31.48 -9.90
CA MET A 169 2.94 30.31 -10.28
C MET A 169 3.23 30.27 -11.79
N VAL A 170 2.32 30.78 -12.62
CA VAL A 170 2.52 30.87 -14.08
C VAL A 170 3.49 32.00 -14.45
N GLN A 171 3.55 33.09 -13.68
CA GLN A 171 4.47 34.20 -13.92
C GLN A 171 5.92 33.96 -13.45
N GLY A 172 6.15 32.96 -12.57
CA GLY A 172 7.51 32.60 -12.13
C GLY A 172 8.33 31.79 -13.15
N GLN A 173 7.79 31.46 -14.31
CA GLN A 173 8.45 30.69 -15.36
C GLN A 173 8.88 31.52 -16.58
N VAL A 174 8.96 32.86 -16.47
CA VAL A 174 9.58 33.65 -17.53
C VAL A 174 11.10 33.63 -17.28
N PRO A 175 11.89 32.91 -18.09
CA PRO A 175 13.33 33.01 -17.97
C PRO A 175 13.76 34.46 -18.33
N ALA A 176 14.46 35.12 -17.40
CA ALA A 176 15.18 36.36 -17.68
C ALA A 176 16.38 36.03 -18.59
N THR A 177 16.09 35.86 -19.88
CA THR A 177 17.11 35.91 -20.93
C THR A 177 16.65 36.95 -21.91
N LEU A 178 17.23 38.15 -21.79
CA LEU A 178 17.59 39.10 -22.85
C LEU A 178 17.87 40.47 -22.21
N GLY A 179 19.15 40.73 -21.98
CA GLY A 179 19.69 42.01 -21.65
C GLY A 179 21.19 41.89 -21.57
#